data_f0f4392f46d90de3c3ec541ad4d3a15f
#
_entry.id   f0f4392f46d90de3c3ec541ad4d3a15f
#
_cell.length_a   1.000
_cell.length_b   1.000
_cell.length_c   1.000
_cell.angle_alpha   90.00
_cell.angle_beta   90.00
_cell.angle_gamma   90.00
#
_symmetry.space_group_name_H-M   'P 1'
#
loop_
_entity.id
_entity.type
_entity.pdbx_description
1 polymer ?
#
loop_
_entity_poly.entity_id
_entity_poly.type
_entity_poly.pdbx_seq_one_letter_code
_entity_poly.pdbx_strand_id
1 'polypeptide(L)'
;MKKKLYINACRLFSLSAIVMLFVACDAHRDFPDTAMKPCHILCTDGKVLSVSDFKQSEKQPIAVVFHVNHDEAIEGNGYAVYLWDLAPEAFADSIGVNQRTSTDITALDGNENTFAIYDTRETTSPMAEAVFALWRYGQSSYIPSVAQMRMLYNAKSQINPIIRMCGGDELPDAADDCWYWTSTE
;
A
#
# COMPACT_ATOMS: atom_id res chain seq x y z
N MET A 1 37.94 60.18 2.49
CA MET A 1 37.06 59.40 3.39
C MET A 1 35.81 58.84 2.71
N LYS A 2 35.10 59.55 1.84
CA LYS A 2 33.83 59.08 1.22
C LYS A 2 33.98 57.83 0.33
N LYS A 3 35.07 57.64 -0.44
CA LYS A 3 35.28 56.45 -1.28
C LYS A 3 35.45 55.14 -0.50
N LYS A 4 36.10 55.16 0.68
CA LYS A 4 36.26 53.95 1.53
C LYS A 4 34.94 53.51 2.15
N LEU A 5 34.05 54.46 2.48
CA LEU A 5 32.72 54.15 3.02
C LEU A 5 31.83 53.47 2.01
N TYR A 6 31.89 53.87 0.72
CA TYR A 6 31.12 53.27 -0.36
C TYR A 6 31.53 51.83 -0.63
N ILE A 7 32.84 51.55 -0.64
CA ILE A 7 33.39 50.21 -0.91
C ILE A 7 33.00 49.24 0.22
N ASN A 8 33.00 49.69 1.47
CA ASN A 8 32.57 48.88 2.61
C ASN A 8 31.06 48.63 2.62
N ALA A 9 30.26 49.59 2.20
CA ALA A 9 28.82 49.43 2.07
C ALA A 9 28.46 48.42 0.96
N CYS A 10 29.10 48.51 -0.20
CA CYS A 10 28.91 47.53 -1.27
C CYS A 10 29.36 46.12 -0.90
N ARG A 11 30.45 45.97 -0.13
CA ARG A 11 30.92 44.65 0.36
C ARG A 11 29.98 44.07 1.40
N LEU A 12 29.41 44.84 2.30
CA LEU A 12 28.41 44.41 3.26
C LEU A 12 27.09 43.99 2.57
N PHE A 13 26.69 44.74 1.52
CA PHE A 13 25.47 44.40 0.76
C PHE A 13 25.64 43.13 -0.07
N SER A 14 26.82 42.89 -0.69
CA SER A 14 27.08 41.65 -1.43
C SER A 14 27.20 40.45 -0.50
N LEU A 15 27.80 40.60 0.70
CA LEU A 15 27.88 39.52 1.69
C LEU A 15 26.51 39.15 2.25
N SER A 16 25.65 40.12 2.49
CA SER A 16 24.26 39.92 2.93
C SER A 16 23.40 39.22 1.86
N ALA A 17 23.58 39.57 0.58
CA ALA A 17 22.89 38.93 -0.54
C ALA A 17 23.33 37.48 -0.73
N ILE A 18 24.61 37.16 -0.53
CA ILE A 18 25.12 35.77 -0.61
C ILE A 18 24.58 34.92 0.54
N VAL A 19 24.53 35.47 1.77
CA VAL A 19 23.96 34.75 2.92
C VAL A 19 22.45 34.46 2.72
N MET A 20 21.69 35.39 2.12
CA MET A 20 20.29 35.15 1.80
C MET A 20 20.07 34.08 0.71
N LEU A 21 21.02 33.92 -0.22
CA LEU A 21 20.93 32.84 -1.22
C LEU A 21 21.13 31.44 -0.62
N PHE A 22 21.92 31.31 0.45
CA PHE A 22 22.11 30.03 1.13
C PHE A 22 20.93 29.66 2.05
N VAL A 23 20.20 30.63 2.58
CA VAL A 23 19.00 30.38 3.41
C VAL A 23 17.78 30.04 2.54
N ALA A 24 17.77 30.45 1.27
CA ALA A 24 16.66 30.14 0.36
C ALA A 24 16.69 28.69 -0.16
N CYS A 25 17.82 27.98 -0.03
CA CYS A 25 17.91 26.55 -0.43
C CYS A 25 17.32 25.58 0.58
N ASP A 26 17.13 25.97 1.85
CA ASP A 26 16.50 25.13 2.87
C ASP A 26 14.96 25.22 2.90
N ALA A 27 14.36 26.00 2.01
CA ALA A 27 12.91 26.15 1.92
C ALA A 27 12.22 25.05 1.05
N HIS A 28 12.94 24.10 0.51
CA HIS A 28 12.38 22.82 0.08
C HIS A 28 12.11 21.98 1.33
N ARG A 29 11.06 22.34 2.06
CA ARG A 29 10.43 21.38 2.94
C ARG A 29 9.95 20.27 2.06
N ASP A 30 10.53 19.10 2.22
CA ASP A 30 10.00 17.88 1.63
C ASP A 30 8.53 17.78 2.01
N PHE A 31 7.66 17.99 1.05
CA PHE A 31 6.25 17.70 1.25
C PHE A 31 6.17 16.21 1.58
N PRO A 32 5.30 15.80 2.53
CA PRO A 32 5.12 14.40 2.84
C PRO A 32 4.93 13.61 1.56
N ASP A 33 5.75 12.58 1.34
CA ASP A 33 5.63 11.71 0.17
C ASP A 33 4.39 10.84 0.34
N THR A 34 3.26 11.34 -0.14
CA THR A 34 1.96 10.65 -0.10
C THR A 34 1.69 9.85 -1.37
N ALA A 35 2.62 9.87 -2.34
CA ALA A 35 2.50 8.99 -3.49
C ALA A 35 2.60 7.54 -3.06
N MET A 36 1.73 6.68 -3.59
CA MET A 36 1.78 5.25 -3.30
C MET A 36 3.07 4.64 -3.85
N LYS A 37 3.82 3.97 -2.98
CA LYS A 37 5.05 3.23 -3.31
C LYS A 37 5.08 1.92 -2.55
N PRO A 38 5.81 0.90 -3.02
CA PRO A 38 6.07 -0.28 -2.21
C PRO A 38 6.68 0.10 -0.86
N CYS A 39 6.32 -0.62 0.19
CA CYS A 39 6.72 -0.36 1.58
C CYS A 39 6.09 0.88 2.23
N HIS A 40 5.18 1.59 1.57
CA HIS A 40 4.38 2.63 2.21
C HIS A 40 3.23 2.02 3.00
N ILE A 41 2.72 2.79 3.94
CA ILE A 41 1.69 2.38 4.91
C ILE A 41 0.37 3.05 4.52
N LEU A 42 -0.65 2.22 4.27
CA LEU A 42 -2.02 2.69 4.10
C LEU A 42 -2.66 2.87 5.49
N CYS A 43 -3.25 4.02 5.71
CA CYS A 43 -3.87 4.42 6.96
C CYS A 43 -5.40 4.36 6.89
N THR A 44 -6.05 4.37 8.05
CA THR A 44 -7.52 4.30 8.18
C THR A 44 -8.27 5.46 7.52
N ASP A 45 -7.61 6.58 7.27
CA ASP A 45 -8.15 7.74 6.56
C ASP A 45 -7.94 7.67 5.03
N GLY A 46 -7.47 6.53 4.51
CA GLY A 46 -7.18 6.30 3.09
C GLY A 46 -5.87 6.90 2.60
N LYS A 47 -5.08 7.55 3.46
CA LYS A 47 -3.78 8.10 3.07
C LYS A 47 -2.70 7.04 3.08
N VAL A 48 -1.82 7.14 2.09
CA VAL A 48 -0.62 6.32 1.99
C VAL A 48 0.58 7.18 2.38
N LEU A 49 1.35 6.73 3.36
CA LEU A 49 2.49 7.47 3.91
C LEU A 49 3.78 6.67 3.79
N SER A 50 4.89 7.37 3.61
CA SER A 50 6.21 6.78 3.81
C SER A 50 6.37 6.34 5.28
N VAL A 51 7.33 5.45 5.55
CA VAL A 51 7.64 5.03 6.92
C VAL A 51 8.08 6.21 7.80
N SER A 52 8.81 7.17 7.23
CA SER A 52 9.25 8.37 7.94
C SER A 52 8.09 9.28 8.32
N ASP A 53 7.19 9.54 7.38
CA ASP A 53 6.02 10.40 7.61
C ASP A 53 5.01 9.74 8.53
N PHE A 54 4.84 8.42 8.39
CA PHE A 54 3.98 7.64 9.29
C PHE A 54 4.45 7.75 10.75
N LYS A 55 5.76 7.59 11.01
CA LYS A 55 6.32 7.72 12.37
C LYS A 55 6.15 9.11 12.98
N GLN A 56 5.98 10.15 12.16
CA GLN A 56 5.73 11.52 12.61
C GLN A 56 4.24 11.85 12.69
N SER A 57 3.38 10.94 12.25
CA SER A 57 1.93 11.11 12.24
C SER A 57 1.28 10.38 13.43
N GLU A 58 0.06 10.78 13.76
CA GLU A 58 -0.79 10.07 14.72
C GLU A 58 -1.79 9.13 14.02
N LYS A 59 -1.53 8.76 12.76
CA LYS A 59 -2.46 7.97 11.97
C LYS A 59 -2.41 6.49 12.35
N GLN A 60 -3.55 5.83 12.16
CA GLN A 60 -3.67 4.39 12.41
C GLN A 60 -3.39 3.62 11.12
N PRO A 61 -2.45 2.66 11.12
CA PRO A 61 -2.14 1.86 9.96
C PRO A 61 -3.19 0.75 9.78
N ILE A 62 -3.47 0.35 8.54
CA ILE A 62 -4.34 -0.79 8.22
C ILE A 62 -3.68 -1.79 7.26
N ALA A 63 -2.78 -1.33 6.39
CA ALA A 63 -2.16 -2.18 5.38
C ALA A 63 -0.79 -1.66 4.98
N VAL A 64 0.03 -2.52 4.37
CA VAL A 64 1.31 -2.17 3.78
C VAL A 64 1.25 -2.39 2.27
N VAL A 65 1.65 -1.38 1.50
CA VAL A 65 1.72 -1.47 0.03
C VAL A 65 2.88 -2.39 -0.36
N PHE A 66 2.61 -3.43 -1.15
CA PHE A 66 3.63 -4.34 -1.64
C PHE A 66 3.89 -4.21 -3.14
N HIS A 67 2.98 -3.58 -3.89
CA HIS A 67 3.14 -3.35 -5.32
C HIS A 67 2.43 -2.06 -5.76
N VAL A 68 2.97 -1.41 -6.79
CA VAL A 68 2.36 -0.25 -7.47
C VAL A 68 2.21 -0.57 -8.94
N ASN A 69 1.00 -0.40 -9.45
CA ASN A 69 0.71 -0.57 -10.87
C ASN A 69 1.20 0.66 -11.63
N HIS A 70 1.91 0.43 -12.71
CA HIS A 70 2.36 1.47 -13.64
C HIS A 70 1.66 1.35 -15.01
N ASP A 71 0.85 0.31 -15.18
CA ASP A 71 0.05 0.07 -16.38
C ASP A 71 -1.39 0.54 -16.12
N GLU A 72 -1.83 1.52 -16.90
CA GLU A 72 -3.19 2.07 -16.81
C GLU A 72 -4.28 1.05 -17.20
N ALA A 73 -3.92 -0.05 -17.87
CA ALA A 73 -4.84 -1.13 -18.19
C ALA A 73 -5.18 -2.02 -16.98
N ILE A 74 -4.40 -1.93 -15.89
CA ILE A 74 -4.63 -2.70 -14.67
C ILE A 74 -5.49 -1.86 -13.72
N GLU A 75 -6.57 -2.45 -13.22
CA GLU A 75 -7.44 -1.78 -12.26
C GLU A 75 -6.69 -1.48 -10.95
N GLY A 76 -6.85 -0.24 -10.47
CA GLY A 76 -6.25 0.24 -9.22
C GLY A 76 -4.80 0.68 -9.36
N ASN A 77 -4.37 1.50 -8.42
CA ASN A 77 -3.03 2.09 -8.42
C ASN A 77 -1.95 1.16 -7.88
N GLY A 78 -2.33 0.05 -7.25
CA GLY A 78 -1.41 -0.94 -6.67
C GLY A 78 -2.10 -1.84 -5.65
N TYR A 79 -1.29 -2.66 -4.98
CA TYR A 79 -1.78 -3.66 -4.05
C TYR A 79 -1.15 -3.46 -2.67
N ALA A 80 -1.99 -3.63 -1.62
CA ALA A 80 -1.57 -3.59 -0.24
C ALA A 80 -2.08 -4.85 0.49
N VAL A 81 -1.32 -5.30 1.48
CA VAL A 81 -1.71 -6.40 2.37
C VAL A 81 -2.14 -5.83 3.71
N TYR A 82 -3.25 -6.33 4.26
CA TYR A 82 -3.69 -5.99 5.60
C TYR A 82 -2.67 -6.40 6.65
N LEU A 83 -2.66 -5.69 7.77
CA LEU A 83 -1.74 -5.94 8.87
C LEU A 83 -2.08 -7.21 9.66
N TRP A 84 -3.31 -7.69 9.56
CA TRP A 84 -3.78 -8.85 10.31
C TRP A 84 -4.49 -9.82 9.39
N ASP A 85 -4.33 -11.10 9.65
CA ASP A 85 -5.09 -12.14 8.97
C ASP A 85 -6.58 -12.06 9.36
N LEU A 86 -7.45 -12.41 8.41
CA LEU A 86 -8.84 -12.66 8.72
C LEU A 86 -8.98 -13.97 9.50
N ALA A 87 -10.03 -14.06 10.30
CA ALA A 87 -10.44 -15.36 10.86
C ALA A 87 -10.65 -16.36 9.71
N PRO A 88 -10.29 -17.63 9.92
CA PRO A 88 -10.57 -18.67 8.92
C PRO A 88 -12.05 -18.76 8.60
N GLU A 89 -12.39 -18.67 7.31
CA GLU A 89 -13.75 -18.77 6.80
C GLU A 89 -13.82 -19.84 5.70
N ALA A 90 -14.99 -20.42 5.54
CA ALA A 90 -15.23 -21.34 4.44
C ALA A 90 -15.21 -20.59 3.11
N PHE A 91 -14.55 -21.20 2.11
CA PHE A 91 -14.49 -20.61 0.77
C PHE A 91 -15.89 -20.50 0.15
N ALA A 92 -16.69 -21.55 0.26
CA ALA A 92 -18.08 -21.58 -0.17
C ALA A 92 -18.88 -22.60 0.66
N ASP A 93 -20.19 -22.41 0.76
CA ASP A 93 -21.11 -23.32 1.46
C ASP A 93 -21.38 -24.62 0.68
N SER A 94 -21.14 -24.63 -0.63
CA SER A 94 -21.37 -25.75 -1.51
C SER A 94 -20.16 -26.04 -2.40
N ILE A 95 -19.87 -27.32 -2.60
CA ILE A 95 -18.79 -27.79 -3.45
C ILE A 95 -19.31 -28.00 -4.88
N GLY A 96 -18.49 -27.67 -5.89
CA GLY A 96 -18.76 -27.95 -7.29
C GLY A 96 -19.69 -26.95 -7.97
N VAL A 97 -19.99 -25.84 -7.34
CA VAL A 97 -20.68 -24.70 -7.98
C VAL A 97 -19.66 -23.86 -8.72
N ASN A 98 -19.88 -23.62 -10.00
CA ASN A 98 -19.03 -22.76 -10.81
C ASN A 98 -19.26 -21.29 -10.40
N GLN A 99 -18.26 -20.65 -9.83
CA GLN A 99 -18.31 -19.26 -9.38
C GLN A 99 -17.83 -18.27 -10.46
N ARG A 100 -17.57 -18.75 -11.67
CA ARG A 100 -17.19 -17.92 -12.82
C ARG A 100 -15.87 -17.16 -12.62
N THR A 101 -15.00 -17.66 -11.78
CA THR A 101 -13.67 -17.12 -11.58
C THR A 101 -12.74 -17.51 -12.73
N SER A 102 -11.67 -16.77 -12.92
CA SER A 102 -10.68 -17.05 -13.93
C SER A 102 -9.82 -18.25 -13.57
N THR A 103 -9.43 -19.04 -14.59
CA THR A 103 -8.43 -20.12 -14.48
C THR A 103 -7.03 -19.65 -14.87
N ASP A 104 -6.84 -18.38 -15.22
CA ASP A 104 -5.55 -17.82 -15.63
C ASP A 104 -4.70 -17.49 -14.39
N ILE A 105 -3.75 -18.35 -14.09
CA ILE A 105 -2.81 -18.17 -12.97
C ILE A 105 -1.86 -16.98 -13.12
N THR A 106 -1.87 -16.31 -14.27
CA THR A 106 -1.04 -15.12 -14.55
C THR A 106 -1.82 -13.81 -14.46
N ALA A 107 -3.15 -13.89 -14.41
CA ALA A 107 -4.01 -12.72 -14.36
C ALA A 107 -3.99 -12.04 -12.98
N LEU A 108 -4.09 -10.71 -12.99
CA LEU A 108 -4.15 -9.87 -11.77
C LEU A 108 -5.60 -9.48 -11.44
N ASP A 109 -6.48 -10.45 -11.49
CA ASP A 109 -7.94 -10.34 -11.53
C ASP A 109 -8.63 -10.71 -10.19
N GLY A 110 -7.89 -10.68 -9.08
CA GLY A 110 -8.42 -11.04 -7.76
C GLY A 110 -9.67 -10.25 -7.36
N ASN A 111 -9.75 -8.97 -7.71
CA ASN A 111 -10.91 -8.14 -7.43
C ASN A 111 -12.14 -8.61 -8.21
N GLU A 112 -12.01 -8.85 -9.52
CA GLU A 112 -13.08 -9.36 -10.38
C GLU A 112 -13.54 -10.75 -9.94
N ASN A 113 -12.60 -11.65 -9.67
CA ASN A 113 -12.89 -12.99 -9.17
C ASN A 113 -13.63 -12.96 -7.83
N THR A 114 -13.20 -12.08 -6.90
CA THR A 114 -13.87 -11.94 -5.60
C THR A 114 -15.31 -11.46 -5.77
N PHE A 115 -15.53 -10.54 -6.69
CA PHE A 115 -16.89 -10.08 -7.01
C PHE A 115 -17.72 -11.21 -7.62
N ALA A 116 -17.16 -12.00 -8.53
CA ALA A 116 -17.85 -13.15 -9.15
C ALA A 116 -18.25 -14.20 -8.09
N ILE A 117 -17.34 -14.48 -7.14
CA ILE A 117 -17.60 -15.37 -5.99
C ILE A 117 -18.77 -14.82 -5.16
N TYR A 118 -18.75 -13.54 -4.82
CA TYR A 118 -19.78 -12.88 -4.01
C TYR A 118 -21.15 -12.83 -4.72
N ASP A 119 -21.18 -12.58 -6.03
CA ASP A 119 -22.40 -12.46 -6.84
C ASP A 119 -22.97 -13.82 -7.28
N THR A 120 -22.34 -14.94 -6.93
CA THR A 120 -22.85 -16.28 -7.26
C THR A 120 -24.06 -16.59 -6.39
N ARG A 121 -25.20 -16.87 -7.04
CA ARG A 121 -26.50 -17.08 -6.35
C ARG A 121 -26.72 -18.51 -5.90
N GLU A 122 -26.03 -19.44 -6.51
CA GLU A 122 -26.18 -20.88 -6.29
C GLU A 122 -25.49 -21.37 -5.02
N THR A 123 -24.59 -20.56 -4.47
CA THR A 123 -23.88 -20.82 -3.21
C THR A 123 -23.50 -19.49 -2.57
N THR A 124 -23.32 -19.49 -1.25
CA THR A 124 -22.74 -18.34 -0.54
C THR A 124 -21.26 -18.60 -0.26
N SER A 125 -20.49 -17.53 -0.19
CA SER A 125 -19.08 -17.56 0.19
C SER A 125 -18.88 -16.74 1.46
N PRO A 126 -18.82 -17.38 2.64
CA PRO A 126 -18.52 -16.69 3.89
C PRO A 126 -17.23 -15.89 3.82
N MET A 127 -16.21 -16.42 3.13
CA MET A 127 -14.95 -15.71 2.94
C MET A 127 -15.11 -14.44 2.09
N ALA A 128 -15.85 -14.50 0.98
CA ALA A 128 -16.09 -13.31 0.17
C ALA A 128 -16.92 -12.26 0.94
N GLU A 129 -17.90 -12.68 1.72
CA GLU A 129 -18.66 -11.78 2.59
C GLU A 129 -17.76 -11.11 3.64
N ALA A 130 -16.88 -11.87 4.30
CA ALA A 130 -15.92 -11.35 5.27
C ALA A 130 -14.96 -10.33 4.62
N VAL A 131 -14.47 -10.59 3.42
CA VAL A 131 -13.60 -9.70 2.67
C VAL A 131 -14.32 -8.41 2.29
N PHE A 132 -15.57 -8.50 1.79
CA PHE A 132 -16.36 -7.30 1.48
C PHE A 132 -16.72 -6.48 2.73
N ALA A 133 -16.86 -7.11 3.89
CA ALA A 133 -17.08 -6.40 5.15
C ALA A 133 -15.88 -5.51 5.56
N LEU A 134 -14.70 -5.77 5.01
CA LEU A 134 -13.50 -4.93 5.20
C LEU A 134 -13.45 -3.73 4.26
N TRP A 135 -14.37 -3.63 3.30
CA TRP A 135 -14.40 -2.52 2.36
C TRP A 135 -14.69 -1.21 3.10
N ARG A 136 -13.62 -0.49 3.38
CA ARG A 136 -13.67 0.80 4.10
C ARG A 136 -12.82 1.83 3.37
N TYR A 137 -13.14 3.08 3.58
CA TYR A 137 -12.33 4.22 3.10
C TYR A 137 -12.15 4.27 1.57
N GLY A 138 -13.08 3.71 0.78
CA GLY A 138 -12.98 3.67 -0.68
C GLY A 138 -11.91 2.72 -1.22
N GLN A 139 -11.37 1.83 -0.38
CA GLN A 139 -10.45 0.78 -0.79
C GLN A 139 -11.22 -0.52 -0.95
N SER A 140 -11.09 -1.20 -2.08
CA SER A 140 -11.68 -2.53 -2.28
C SER A 140 -10.78 -3.60 -1.69
N SER A 141 -11.33 -4.37 -0.74
CA SER A 141 -10.70 -5.59 -0.25
C SER A 141 -11.10 -6.74 -1.15
N TYR A 142 -10.19 -7.65 -1.42
CA TYR A 142 -10.44 -8.78 -2.30
C TYR A 142 -9.57 -9.99 -1.95
N ILE A 143 -9.98 -11.16 -2.42
CA ILE A 143 -9.22 -12.39 -2.35
C ILE A 143 -8.21 -12.37 -3.52
N PRO A 144 -6.90 -12.42 -3.27
CA PRO A 144 -5.92 -12.29 -4.32
C PRO A 144 -5.98 -13.43 -5.34
N SER A 145 -5.67 -13.14 -6.59
CA SER A 145 -5.38 -14.18 -7.57
C SER A 145 -4.04 -14.86 -7.25
N VAL A 146 -3.77 -16.01 -7.88
CA VAL A 146 -2.46 -16.69 -7.76
C VAL A 146 -1.31 -15.77 -8.13
N ALA A 147 -1.45 -14.97 -9.19
CA ALA A 147 -0.42 -14.02 -9.61
C ALA A 147 -0.16 -12.95 -8.53
N GLN A 148 -1.21 -12.37 -7.96
CA GLN A 148 -1.10 -11.36 -6.90
C GLN A 148 -0.51 -11.95 -5.61
N MET A 149 -0.88 -13.18 -5.25
CA MET A 149 -0.29 -13.87 -4.10
C MET A 149 1.22 -14.12 -4.30
N ARG A 150 1.64 -14.48 -5.52
CA ARG A 150 3.08 -14.61 -5.86
C ARG A 150 3.82 -13.28 -5.74
N MET A 151 3.19 -12.17 -6.14
CA MET A 151 3.78 -10.83 -5.96
C MET A 151 3.95 -10.50 -4.47
N LEU A 152 2.93 -10.78 -3.65
CA LEU A 152 3.00 -10.61 -2.20
C LEU A 152 4.12 -11.45 -1.59
N TYR A 153 4.22 -12.72 -1.95
CA TYR A 153 5.27 -13.61 -1.48
C TYR A 153 6.67 -13.08 -1.83
N ASN A 154 6.87 -12.57 -3.04
CA ASN A 154 8.16 -12.00 -3.47
C ASN A 154 8.51 -10.71 -2.70
N ALA A 155 7.52 -9.94 -2.28
CA ALA A 155 7.72 -8.72 -1.50
C ALA A 155 7.86 -8.97 0.01
N LYS A 156 7.56 -10.17 0.50
CA LYS A 156 7.45 -10.53 1.92
C LYS A 156 8.64 -10.05 2.76
N SER A 157 9.86 -10.31 2.32
CA SER A 157 11.06 -9.93 3.07
C SER A 157 11.22 -8.42 3.25
N GLN A 158 10.65 -7.62 2.34
CA GLN A 158 10.70 -6.16 2.40
C GLN A 158 9.58 -5.59 3.29
N ILE A 159 8.40 -6.20 3.26
CA ILE A 159 7.22 -5.68 3.95
C ILE A 159 7.07 -6.18 5.38
N ASN A 160 7.52 -7.39 5.71
CA ASN A 160 7.41 -7.96 7.08
C ASN A 160 7.98 -7.04 8.18
N PRO A 161 9.16 -6.40 8.01
CA PRO A 161 9.65 -5.46 9.00
C PRO A 161 8.71 -4.26 9.23
N ILE A 162 7.96 -3.86 8.19
CA ILE A 162 7.03 -2.73 8.27
C ILE A 162 5.73 -3.18 8.93
N ILE A 163 5.22 -4.37 8.56
CA ILE A 163 4.06 -4.99 9.20
C ILE A 163 4.31 -5.10 10.71
N ARG A 164 5.45 -5.65 11.11
CA ARG A 164 5.87 -5.74 12.53
C ARG A 164 5.93 -4.37 13.20
N MET A 165 6.52 -3.38 12.53
CA MET A 165 6.60 -2.02 13.05
C MET A 165 5.21 -1.40 13.29
N CYS A 166 4.23 -1.74 12.44
CA CYS A 166 2.84 -1.32 12.57
C CYS A 166 2.03 -2.15 13.57
N GLY A 167 2.63 -3.16 14.21
CA GLY A 167 1.95 -4.04 15.17
C GLY A 167 1.07 -5.11 14.53
N GLY A 168 1.30 -5.42 13.26
CA GLY A 168 0.60 -6.47 12.51
C GLY A 168 1.30 -7.83 12.57
N ASP A 169 0.65 -8.83 12.01
CA ASP A 169 1.12 -10.21 11.90
C ASP A 169 1.97 -10.38 10.64
N GLU A 170 3.22 -10.81 10.82
CA GLU A 170 4.12 -11.03 9.69
C GLU A 170 3.68 -12.21 8.83
N LEU A 171 3.86 -12.07 7.52
CA LEU A 171 3.66 -13.19 6.61
C LEU A 171 4.64 -14.32 6.96
N PRO A 172 4.17 -15.56 7.12
CA PRO A 172 4.98 -16.67 7.59
C PRO A 172 6.08 -17.06 6.60
N ASP A 173 7.18 -17.61 7.13
CA ASP A 173 8.32 -18.08 6.32
C ASP A 173 8.19 -19.52 5.86
N ALA A 174 7.54 -20.36 6.67
CA ALA A 174 7.43 -21.78 6.39
C ALA A 174 6.24 -22.05 5.45
N ALA A 175 6.52 -22.63 4.28
CA ALA A 175 5.48 -22.97 3.30
C ALA A 175 4.51 -24.04 3.81
N ASP A 176 4.92 -24.85 4.79
CA ASP A 176 4.13 -25.97 5.30
C ASP A 176 3.10 -25.55 6.36
N ASP A 177 3.25 -24.36 6.96
CA ASP A 177 2.42 -23.92 8.08
C ASP A 177 1.38 -22.85 7.67
N CYS A 178 1.35 -22.43 6.41
CA CYS A 178 0.40 -21.43 5.97
C CYS A 178 -0.28 -21.77 4.66
N TRP A 179 -1.59 -21.69 4.69
CA TRP A 179 -2.45 -21.85 3.54
C TRP A 179 -3.31 -20.60 3.39
N TYR A 180 -3.15 -19.92 2.26
CA TYR A 180 -4.00 -18.79 1.92
C TYR A 180 -4.85 -19.15 0.71
N TRP A 181 -6.12 -18.79 0.77
CA TRP A 181 -7.01 -18.91 -0.36
C TRP A 181 -6.61 -17.94 -1.47
N THR A 182 -6.76 -18.40 -2.70
CA THR A 182 -6.70 -17.54 -3.89
C THR A 182 -8.02 -17.61 -4.62
N SER A 183 -8.34 -16.56 -5.37
CA SER A 183 -9.58 -16.46 -6.13
C SER A 183 -9.49 -17.07 -7.54
N THR A 184 -8.31 -17.53 -7.95
CA THR A 184 -8.12 -18.23 -9.23
C THR A 184 -8.56 -19.69 -9.09
N GLU A 185 -9.41 -20.17 -10.01
CA GLU A 185 -9.97 -21.52 -10.04
C GLU A 185 -8.98 -22.56 -10.59
#